data_cfef76cce0250d0fdfd386dbe847725b
#
_entry.id   cfef76cce0250d0fdfd386dbe847725b
#
_cell.length_a   1.000
_cell.length_b   1.000
_cell.length_c   1.000
_cell.angle_alpha   90.00
_cell.angle_beta   90.00
_cell.angle_gamma   90.00
#
_symmetry.space_group_name_H-M   'P 1'
#
loop_
_entity.id
_entity.type
_entity.pdbx_description
1 polymer ?
#
loop_
_entity_poly.entity_id
_entity_poly.type
_entity_poly.pdbx_seq_one_letter_code
_entity_poly.pdbx_strand_id
1 'polypeptide(L)'
;MSLEKGGRADKVGNQYENYILGKQLLRLVEGKLKAIEVEPLGVEGKGVEYIVTKIDGTRAYYQCKAANGERNSWSVKNLTTMGIFENAKEHILRSERNEFRFISPLSCGELGSLCDRARRNHSVQDLIDNQLSNNSLRKKFQECAEAWKLSVDDPMECEKLAFLLSKCHFEQIPGTDDSVQDVEDRIRWMFDGNERSARMALEN
;
A
#
# COMPACT_ATOMS: atom_id res chain seq x y z
N MET A 1 -6.71 17.01 -29.47
CA MET A 1 -5.58 16.09 -29.20
C MET A 1 -5.38 15.76 -27.71
N SER A 2 -6.41 15.68 -26.87
CA SER A 2 -6.24 15.35 -25.43
C SER A 2 -6.86 14.03 -25.00
N LEU A 3 -7.76 13.45 -25.79
CA LEU A 3 -8.47 12.19 -25.47
C LEU A 3 -7.58 10.93 -25.52
N GLU A 4 -6.59 10.89 -26.40
CA GLU A 4 -5.70 9.72 -26.52
C GLU A 4 -4.69 9.60 -25.37
N LYS A 5 -4.26 10.72 -24.77
CA LYS A 5 -3.33 10.70 -23.62
C LYS A 5 -4.01 10.20 -22.34
N GLY A 6 -5.29 10.54 -22.12
CA GLY A 6 -6.06 10.04 -20.97
C GLY A 6 -6.27 8.53 -21.06
N GLY A 7 -6.76 8.00 -22.17
CA GLY A 7 -7.04 6.57 -22.33
C GLY A 7 -5.81 5.67 -22.24
N ARG A 8 -4.61 6.16 -22.57
CA ARG A 8 -3.37 5.39 -22.41
C ARG A 8 -2.88 5.38 -20.95
N ALA A 9 -3.01 6.50 -20.25
CA ALA A 9 -2.66 6.60 -18.83
C ALA A 9 -3.57 5.72 -17.95
N ASP A 10 -4.87 5.69 -18.27
CA ASP A 10 -5.85 4.84 -17.57
C ASP A 10 -5.56 3.35 -17.79
N LYS A 11 -5.20 2.94 -19.01
CA LYS A 11 -4.82 1.54 -19.28
C LYS A 11 -3.58 1.11 -18.51
N VAL A 12 -2.54 1.94 -18.44
CA VAL A 12 -1.31 1.65 -17.70
C VAL A 12 -1.60 1.62 -16.19
N GLY A 13 -2.47 2.50 -15.70
CA GLY A 13 -2.94 2.50 -14.31
C GLY A 13 -3.60 1.17 -13.95
N ASN A 14 -4.59 0.77 -14.73
CA ASN A 14 -5.34 -0.47 -14.52
C ASN A 14 -4.46 -1.72 -14.65
N GLN A 15 -3.49 -1.75 -15.56
CA GLN A 15 -2.55 -2.87 -15.67
C GLN A 15 -1.69 -3.03 -14.42
N TYR A 16 -1.19 -1.91 -13.87
CA TYR A 16 -0.39 -1.95 -12.65
C TYR A 16 -1.22 -2.39 -11.44
N GLU A 17 -2.43 -1.86 -11.28
CA GLU A 17 -3.36 -2.26 -10.23
C GLU A 17 -3.69 -3.75 -10.30
N ASN A 18 -4.02 -4.26 -11.50
CA ASN A 18 -4.29 -5.68 -11.74
C ASN A 18 -3.08 -6.57 -11.44
N TYR A 19 -1.86 -6.13 -11.76
CA TYR A 19 -0.63 -6.84 -11.41
C TYR A 19 -0.48 -6.97 -9.89
N ILE A 20 -0.65 -5.87 -9.14
CA ILE A 20 -0.55 -5.90 -7.68
C ILE A 20 -1.67 -6.74 -7.06
N LEU A 21 -2.90 -6.62 -7.57
CA LEU A 21 -4.03 -7.46 -7.15
C LEU A 21 -3.76 -8.94 -7.43
N GLY A 22 -3.23 -9.28 -8.61
CA GLY A 22 -2.83 -10.65 -8.98
C GLY A 22 -1.87 -11.29 -7.98
N LYS A 23 -0.89 -10.52 -7.48
CA LYS A 23 0.00 -10.97 -6.40
C LYS A 23 -0.75 -11.28 -5.10
N GLN A 24 -1.78 -10.52 -4.77
CA GLN A 24 -2.58 -10.80 -3.57
C GLN A 24 -3.51 -12.01 -3.79
N LEU A 25 -4.06 -12.19 -5.00
CA LEU A 25 -4.87 -13.36 -5.34
C LEU A 25 -4.05 -14.65 -5.22
N LEU A 26 -2.79 -14.66 -5.69
CA LEU A 26 -1.89 -15.79 -5.48
C LEU A 26 -1.71 -16.12 -4.00
N ARG A 27 -1.52 -15.11 -3.15
CA ARG A 27 -1.41 -15.29 -1.69
C ARG A 27 -2.71 -15.79 -1.05
N LEU A 28 -3.87 -15.40 -1.59
CA LEU A 28 -5.18 -15.90 -1.15
C LEU A 28 -5.31 -17.39 -1.46
N VAL A 29 -5.00 -17.80 -2.68
CA VAL A 29 -5.02 -19.22 -3.10
C VAL A 29 -4.03 -20.06 -2.30
N GLU A 30 -2.86 -19.50 -1.97
CA GLU A 30 -1.87 -20.14 -1.09
C GLU A 30 -2.31 -20.23 0.39
N GLY A 31 -3.49 -19.75 0.75
CA GLY A 31 -3.99 -19.75 2.12
C GLY A 31 -3.29 -18.76 3.06
N LYS A 32 -2.53 -17.80 2.53
CA LYS A 32 -1.82 -16.77 3.30
C LYS A 32 -2.69 -15.56 3.64
N LEU A 33 -3.87 -15.47 3.04
CA LEU A 33 -4.87 -14.43 3.26
C LEU A 33 -6.23 -15.07 3.54
N LYS A 34 -7.09 -14.34 4.25
CA LYS A 34 -8.45 -14.77 4.55
C LYS A 34 -9.44 -14.34 3.46
N ALA A 35 -9.32 -13.13 2.96
CA ALA A 35 -10.21 -12.57 1.94
C ALA A 35 -9.56 -11.38 1.21
N ILE A 36 -10.06 -11.11 0.01
CA ILE A 36 -9.80 -9.88 -0.75
C ILE A 36 -11.16 -9.34 -1.19
N GLU A 37 -11.39 -8.05 -0.94
CA GLU A 37 -12.55 -7.29 -1.39
C GLU A 37 -12.08 -6.26 -2.41
N VAL A 38 -12.49 -6.41 -3.67
CA VAL A 38 -12.11 -5.52 -4.78
C VAL A 38 -13.17 -4.46 -4.95
N GLU A 39 -12.76 -3.22 -5.21
CA GLU A 39 -13.67 -2.05 -5.36
C GLU A 39 -14.68 -1.94 -4.22
N PRO A 40 -14.22 -1.88 -2.96
CA PRO A 40 -15.13 -1.83 -1.82
C PRO A 40 -16.04 -0.60 -1.91
N LEU A 41 -17.30 -0.77 -1.50
CA LEU A 41 -18.31 0.29 -1.62
C LEU A 41 -18.37 1.19 -0.39
N GLY A 42 -18.92 2.38 -0.58
CA GLY A 42 -19.20 3.33 0.49
C GLY A 42 -17.94 3.90 1.13
N VAL A 43 -17.98 4.09 2.43
CA VAL A 43 -16.88 4.72 3.18
C VAL A 43 -15.62 3.84 3.25
N GLU A 44 -15.76 2.54 3.09
CA GLU A 44 -14.62 1.61 3.08
C GLU A 44 -13.85 1.64 1.76
N GLY A 45 -14.50 1.99 0.66
CA GLY A 45 -13.88 2.13 -0.65
C GLY A 45 -13.23 3.48 -0.90
N LYS A 46 -13.36 4.44 0.02
CA LYS A 46 -12.84 5.79 -0.21
C LYS A 46 -11.33 5.77 -0.41
N GLY A 47 -10.91 6.03 -1.66
CA GLY A 47 -9.52 6.17 -2.06
C GLY A 47 -8.69 4.88 -1.94
N VAL A 48 -9.32 3.70 -2.06
CA VAL A 48 -8.64 2.41 -2.12
C VAL A 48 -9.20 1.57 -3.26
N GLU A 49 -8.36 0.76 -3.87
CA GLU A 49 -8.73 -0.13 -4.97
C GLU A 49 -9.22 -1.49 -4.43
N TYR A 50 -8.66 -1.97 -3.32
CA TYR A 50 -9.09 -3.21 -2.69
C TYR A 50 -8.67 -3.29 -1.22
N ILE A 51 -9.33 -4.20 -0.48
CA ILE A 51 -9.02 -4.48 0.92
C ILE A 51 -8.59 -5.94 1.03
N VAL A 52 -7.48 -6.16 1.73
CA VAL A 52 -6.97 -7.51 2.04
C VAL A 52 -7.21 -7.79 3.51
N THR A 53 -7.88 -8.90 3.82
CA THR A 53 -8.01 -9.40 5.19
C THR A 53 -6.97 -10.49 5.42
N LYS A 54 -6.05 -10.28 6.36
CA LYS A 54 -5.03 -11.25 6.77
C LYS A 54 -5.66 -12.35 7.65
N ILE A 55 -4.94 -13.45 7.85
CA ILE A 55 -5.39 -14.57 8.70
C ILE A 55 -5.68 -14.15 10.15
N ASP A 56 -4.90 -13.21 10.69
CA ASP A 56 -5.06 -12.67 12.04
C ASP A 56 -6.21 -11.65 12.17
N GLY A 57 -6.94 -11.39 11.09
CA GLY A 57 -8.05 -10.44 11.02
C GLY A 57 -7.63 -8.99 10.76
N THR A 58 -6.34 -8.70 10.59
CA THR A 58 -5.86 -7.38 10.16
C THR A 58 -6.43 -7.07 8.77
N ARG A 59 -6.98 -5.85 8.59
CA ARG A 59 -7.46 -5.35 7.29
C ARG A 59 -6.46 -4.35 6.74
N ALA A 60 -5.92 -4.63 5.57
CA ALA A 60 -5.00 -3.76 4.86
C ALA A 60 -5.71 -3.12 3.66
N TYR A 61 -5.78 -1.80 3.65
CA TYR A 61 -6.41 -0.96 2.64
C TYR A 61 -5.36 -0.57 1.60
N TYR A 62 -5.56 -0.99 0.36
CA TYR A 62 -4.58 -0.83 -0.71
C TYR A 62 -4.96 0.29 -1.66
N GLN A 63 -4.01 1.21 -1.85
CA GLN A 63 -4.07 2.22 -2.90
C GLN A 63 -2.86 2.08 -3.81
N CYS A 64 -3.09 1.83 -5.08
CA CYS A 64 -2.08 1.62 -6.10
C CYS A 64 -1.98 2.85 -7.01
N LYS A 65 -0.78 3.30 -7.34
CA LYS A 65 -0.57 4.39 -8.29
C LYS A 65 0.58 4.07 -9.23
N ALA A 66 0.25 3.90 -10.50
CA ALA A 66 1.24 3.76 -11.56
C ALA A 66 2.11 5.02 -11.70
N ALA A 67 3.25 4.87 -12.35
CA ALA A 67 4.08 6.00 -12.73
C ALA A 67 3.42 6.78 -13.87
N ASN A 68 3.01 8.01 -13.61
CA ASN A 68 2.44 8.90 -14.61
C ASN A 68 3.39 10.07 -14.91
N GLY A 69 3.86 10.17 -16.15
CA GLY A 69 4.67 11.28 -16.64
C GLY A 69 6.13 11.24 -16.19
N GLU A 70 6.76 12.42 -16.05
CA GLU A 70 8.20 12.62 -15.77
C GLU A 70 8.55 12.50 -14.27
N ARG A 71 7.63 12.06 -13.43
CA ARG A 71 7.86 11.97 -11.99
C ARG A 71 8.75 10.77 -11.67
N ASN A 72 9.82 11.01 -10.91
CA ASN A 72 10.76 9.97 -10.48
C ASN A 72 10.51 9.45 -9.06
N SER A 73 9.74 10.18 -8.23
CA SER A 73 9.44 9.80 -6.85
C SER A 73 8.18 10.49 -6.33
N TRP A 74 7.65 9.98 -5.23
CA TRP A 74 6.56 10.58 -4.49
C TRP A 74 7.09 11.39 -3.30
N SER A 75 6.68 12.64 -3.19
CA SER A 75 6.89 13.47 -1.99
C SER A 75 5.66 13.46 -1.09
N VAL A 76 5.83 13.77 0.20
CA VAL A 76 4.71 13.95 1.13
C VAL A 76 3.70 14.96 0.57
N LYS A 77 4.16 16.08 0.00
CA LYS A 77 3.31 17.08 -0.63
C LYS A 77 2.45 16.51 -1.77
N ASN A 78 3.04 15.69 -2.64
CA ASN A 78 2.29 15.07 -3.73
C ASN A 78 1.19 14.13 -3.18
N LEU A 79 1.54 13.28 -2.23
CA LEU A 79 0.63 12.34 -1.60
C LEU A 79 -0.49 13.05 -0.85
N THR A 80 -0.18 14.16 -0.16
CA THR A 80 -1.17 15.00 0.52
C THR A 80 -2.15 15.62 -0.47
N THR A 81 -1.65 16.19 -1.59
CA THR A 81 -2.51 16.78 -2.63
C THR A 81 -3.45 15.75 -3.26
N MET A 82 -3.04 14.48 -3.32
CA MET A 82 -3.85 13.38 -3.82
C MET A 82 -4.80 12.79 -2.77
N GLY A 83 -4.84 13.32 -1.54
CA GLY A 83 -5.68 12.83 -0.45
C GLY A 83 -5.20 11.51 0.20
N ILE A 84 -4.00 11.03 -0.14
CA ILE A 84 -3.49 9.75 0.38
C ILE A 84 -3.39 9.75 1.91
N PHE A 85 -2.87 10.82 2.50
CA PHE A 85 -2.75 10.96 3.95
C PHE A 85 -4.11 11.02 4.64
N GLU A 86 -5.10 11.70 4.05
CA GLU A 86 -6.45 11.77 4.60
C GLU A 86 -7.13 10.39 4.56
N ASN A 87 -7.07 9.70 3.42
CA ASN A 87 -7.63 8.36 3.27
C ASN A 87 -6.97 7.38 4.26
N ALA A 88 -5.64 7.40 4.38
CA ALA A 88 -4.90 6.58 5.34
C ALA A 88 -5.39 6.81 6.77
N LYS A 89 -5.50 8.08 7.20
CA LYS A 89 -5.99 8.45 8.54
C LYS A 89 -7.41 7.94 8.79
N GLU A 90 -8.31 8.13 7.83
CA GLU A 90 -9.69 7.66 7.97
C GLU A 90 -9.77 6.14 8.14
N HIS A 91 -9.04 5.36 7.33
CA HIS A 91 -9.09 3.90 7.42
C HIS A 91 -8.42 3.36 8.68
N ILE A 92 -7.26 3.90 9.05
CA ILE A 92 -6.51 3.45 10.23
C ILE A 92 -7.29 3.72 11.52
N LEU A 93 -7.91 4.90 11.66
CA LEU A 93 -8.61 5.28 12.89
C LEU A 93 -9.93 4.52 13.12
N ARG A 94 -10.45 3.76 12.15
CA ARG A 94 -11.65 2.93 12.34
C ARG A 94 -11.38 1.68 13.19
N SER A 95 -10.16 1.18 13.18
CA SER A 95 -9.76 0.03 13.99
C SER A 95 -8.24 -0.03 14.12
N GLU A 96 -7.75 -0.34 15.31
CA GLU A 96 -6.32 -0.54 15.58
C GLU A 96 -5.69 -1.68 14.76
N ARG A 97 -6.53 -2.59 14.22
CA ARG A 97 -6.09 -3.66 13.33
C ARG A 97 -6.03 -3.25 11.86
N ASN A 98 -6.37 -2.02 11.52
CA ASN A 98 -6.31 -1.54 10.16
C ASN A 98 -4.90 -1.06 9.81
N GLU A 99 -4.48 -1.36 8.57
CA GLU A 99 -3.27 -0.86 7.94
C GLU A 99 -3.63 -0.17 6.63
N PHE A 100 -2.83 0.80 6.22
CA PHE A 100 -2.95 1.44 4.91
C PHE A 100 -1.70 1.19 4.09
N ARG A 101 -1.87 0.79 2.83
CA ARG A 101 -0.77 0.45 1.92
C ARG A 101 -0.86 1.28 0.64
N PHE A 102 0.12 2.14 0.45
CA PHE A 102 0.33 2.84 -0.79
C PHE A 102 1.41 2.12 -1.60
N ILE A 103 1.06 1.69 -2.80
CA ILE A 103 1.96 0.91 -3.67
C ILE A 103 2.16 1.64 -4.98
N SER A 104 3.42 1.80 -5.39
CA SER A 104 3.78 2.44 -6.65
C SER A 104 5.09 1.86 -7.20
N PRO A 105 5.31 1.89 -8.53
CA PRO A 105 6.64 1.62 -9.09
C PRO A 105 7.65 2.73 -8.77
N LEU A 106 7.19 3.89 -8.34
CA LEU A 106 8.03 5.01 -7.94
C LEU A 106 8.35 4.98 -6.45
N SER A 107 9.57 5.38 -6.11
CA SER A 107 10.01 5.48 -4.73
C SER A 107 9.23 6.55 -3.96
N CYS A 108 8.91 6.26 -2.70
CA CYS A 108 8.44 7.24 -1.71
C CYS A 108 9.60 7.81 -0.87
N GLY A 109 10.85 7.57 -1.27
CA GLY A 109 12.05 8.03 -0.58
C GLY A 109 12.10 7.54 0.87
N GLU A 110 12.42 8.44 1.79
CA GLU A 110 12.56 8.12 3.22
C GLU A 110 11.23 7.87 3.95
N LEU A 111 10.08 8.12 3.31
CA LEU A 111 8.77 7.93 3.94
C LEU A 111 8.52 6.47 4.34
N GLY A 112 8.87 5.52 3.46
CA GLY A 112 8.79 4.09 3.79
C GLY A 112 9.68 3.72 4.97
N SER A 113 10.94 4.21 4.97
CA SER A 113 11.88 4.01 6.09
C SER A 113 11.36 4.60 7.40
N LEU A 114 10.73 5.78 7.36
CA LEU A 114 10.13 6.42 8.54
C LEU A 114 9.00 5.55 9.12
N CYS A 115 8.11 5.03 8.26
CA CYS A 115 7.05 4.13 8.68
C CYS A 115 7.59 2.82 9.27
N ASP A 116 8.66 2.25 8.68
CA ASP A 116 9.32 1.05 9.22
C ASP A 116 9.90 1.29 10.61
N ARG A 117 10.50 2.46 10.82
CA ARG A 117 11.03 2.86 12.14
C ARG A 117 9.90 3.03 13.15
N ALA A 118 8.81 3.70 12.78
CA ALA A 118 7.64 3.85 13.64
C ALA A 118 7.05 2.49 14.07
N ARG A 119 7.02 1.49 13.17
CA ARG A 119 6.54 0.12 13.51
C ARG A 119 7.44 -0.64 14.48
N ARG A 120 8.74 -0.39 14.44
CA ARG A 120 9.72 -1.12 15.29
C ARG A 120 9.91 -0.51 16.66
N ASN A 121 9.41 0.69 16.89
CA ASN A 121 9.59 1.39 18.16
C ASN A 121 8.48 1.07 19.14
N HIS A 122 8.87 1.02 20.42
CA HIS A 122 7.97 0.77 21.54
C HIS A 122 7.33 2.04 22.11
N SER A 123 7.92 3.21 21.82
CA SER A 123 7.39 4.50 22.26
C SER A 123 7.72 5.61 21.26
N VAL A 124 6.93 6.67 21.28
CA VAL A 124 7.19 7.85 20.45
C VAL A 124 8.49 8.55 20.87
N GLN A 125 8.82 8.53 22.13
CA GLN A 125 10.08 9.12 22.64
C GLN A 125 11.30 8.40 22.07
N ASP A 126 11.28 7.06 22.06
CA ASP A 126 12.34 6.27 21.45
C ASP A 126 12.46 6.51 19.94
N LEU A 127 11.33 6.65 19.24
CA LEU A 127 11.32 7.03 17.83
C LEU A 127 12.03 8.37 17.60
N ILE A 128 11.69 9.41 18.39
CA ILE A 128 12.24 10.75 18.23
C ILE A 128 13.73 10.78 18.58
N ASP A 129 14.11 10.22 19.72
CA ASP A 129 15.46 10.34 20.26
C ASP A 129 16.46 9.46 19.50
N ASN A 130 16.08 8.23 19.16
CA ASN A 130 17.00 7.23 18.66
C ASN A 130 16.86 6.95 17.17
N GLN A 131 15.67 7.10 16.59
CA GLN A 131 15.43 6.71 15.21
C GLN A 131 15.36 7.88 14.24
N LEU A 132 15.02 9.08 14.70
CA LEU A 132 15.05 10.31 13.90
C LEU A 132 16.40 11.01 14.05
N SER A 133 17.50 10.24 13.99
CA SER A 133 18.86 10.73 14.22
C SER A 133 19.38 11.70 13.17
N ASN A 134 18.82 11.69 11.95
CA ASN A 134 19.23 12.62 10.90
C ASN A 134 18.15 13.70 10.61
N ASN A 135 18.63 14.86 10.17
CA ASN A 135 17.76 16.00 9.87
C ASN A 135 16.74 15.72 8.76
N SER A 136 17.04 14.82 7.83
CA SER A 136 16.14 14.46 6.74
C SER A 136 14.93 13.70 7.25
N LEU A 137 15.11 12.70 8.13
CA LEU A 137 14.01 11.96 8.74
C LEU A 137 13.18 12.82 9.69
N ARG A 138 13.81 13.72 10.45
CA ARG A 138 13.09 14.71 11.29
C ARG A 138 12.21 15.60 10.45
N LYS A 139 12.76 16.13 9.36
CA LYS A 139 11.99 16.94 8.41
C LYS A 139 10.83 16.14 7.82
N LYS A 140 11.07 14.87 7.45
CA LYS A 140 10.04 14.00 6.91
C LYS A 140 8.93 13.71 7.92
N PHE A 141 9.27 13.50 9.19
CA PHE A 141 8.33 13.33 10.30
C PHE A 141 7.44 14.58 10.46
N GLN A 142 8.04 15.77 10.41
CA GLN A 142 7.31 17.03 10.48
C GLN A 142 6.40 17.24 9.25
N GLU A 143 6.87 16.95 8.02
CA GLU A 143 6.04 16.99 6.81
C GLU A 143 4.80 16.07 6.93
N CYS A 144 4.94 14.89 7.56
CA CYS A 144 3.82 13.99 7.82
C CYS A 144 2.85 14.55 8.88
N ALA A 145 3.37 15.19 9.93
CA ALA A 145 2.53 15.88 10.92
C ALA A 145 1.67 16.96 10.26
N GLU A 146 2.28 17.81 9.45
CA GLU A 146 1.58 18.85 8.68
C GLU A 146 0.50 18.26 7.75
N ALA A 147 0.85 17.15 7.03
CA ALA A 147 -0.09 16.46 6.13
C ALA A 147 -1.34 15.93 6.86
N TRP A 148 -1.19 15.45 8.08
CA TRP A 148 -2.29 14.98 8.93
C TRP A 148 -2.88 16.06 9.84
N LYS A 149 -2.36 17.30 9.77
CA LYS A 149 -2.75 18.45 10.63
C LYS A 149 -2.57 18.11 12.12
N LEU A 150 -1.40 17.59 12.46
CA LEU A 150 -0.99 17.26 13.82
C LEU A 150 0.21 18.12 14.22
N SER A 151 0.36 18.41 15.51
CA SER A 151 1.51 19.11 16.07
C SER A 151 2.55 18.13 16.60
N VAL A 152 3.82 18.38 16.30
CA VAL A 152 4.93 17.61 16.87
C VAL A 152 5.30 18.08 18.29
N ASP A 153 4.82 19.26 18.70
CA ASP A 153 5.07 19.85 20.01
C ASP A 153 4.01 19.42 21.06
N ASP A 154 2.89 18.84 20.61
CA ASP A 154 1.87 18.26 21.48
C ASP A 154 2.16 16.74 21.64
N PRO A 155 2.45 16.27 22.87
CA PRO A 155 2.77 14.86 23.12
C PRO A 155 1.69 13.89 22.64
N MET A 156 0.40 14.22 22.83
CA MET A 156 -0.71 13.34 22.40
C MET A 156 -0.83 13.28 20.88
N GLU A 157 -0.65 14.40 20.21
CA GLU A 157 -0.69 14.45 18.73
C GLU A 157 0.56 13.78 18.14
N CYS A 158 1.69 13.88 18.80
CA CYS A 158 2.93 13.19 18.43
C CYS A 158 2.80 11.66 18.57
N GLU A 159 2.16 11.15 19.64
CA GLU A 159 1.81 9.74 19.76
C GLU A 159 0.88 9.27 18.67
N LYS A 160 -0.15 10.06 18.36
CA LYS A 160 -1.08 9.78 17.25
C LYS A 160 -0.37 9.75 15.90
N LEU A 161 0.59 10.67 15.67
CA LEU A 161 1.42 10.70 14.47
C LEU A 161 2.24 9.41 14.34
N ALA A 162 2.94 9.01 15.41
CA ALA A 162 3.72 7.79 15.44
C ALA A 162 2.85 6.53 15.20
N PHE A 163 1.67 6.49 15.81
CA PHE A 163 0.68 5.43 15.58
C PHE A 163 0.27 5.36 14.10
N LEU A 164 -0.13 6.48 13.48
CA LEU A 164 -0.52 6.53 12.06
C LEU A 164 0.63 6.07 11.15
N LEU A 165 1.85 6.54 11.40
CA LEU A 165 3.03 6.12 10.67
C LEU A 165 3.28 4.61 10.81
N SER A 166 3.09 4.05 12.00
CA SER A 166 3.28 2.61 12.25
C SER A 166 2.31 1.73 11.47
N LYS A 167 1.13 2.27 11.12
CA LYS A 167 0.08 1.58 10.37
C LYS A 167 0.14 1.81 8.85
N CYS A 168 0.98 2.75 8.40
CA CYS A 168 1.18 3.03 6.98
C CYS A 168 2.34 2.23 6.40
N HIS A 169 2.16 1.77 5.15
CA HIS A 169 3.19 1.15 4.33
C HIS A 169 3.27 1.91 3.00
N PHE A 170 4.44 2.43 2.69
CA PHE A 170 4.74 3.06 1.40
C PHE A 170 5.75 2.19 0.68
N GLU A 171 5.27 1.41 -0.28
CA GLU A 171 6.05 0.34 -0.91
C GLU A 171 6.35 0.68 -2.37
N GLN A 172 7.61 0.51 -2.75
CA GLN A 172 8.02 0.57 -4.14
C GLN A 172 8.02 -0.85 -4.71
N ILE A 173 7.09 -1.12 -5.63
CA ILE A 173 7.04 -2.39 -6.34
C ILE A 173 7.17 -2.10 -7.84
N PRO A 174 8.25 -2.49 -8.49
CA PRO A 174 8.40 -2.34 -9.93
C PRO A 174 7.29 -3.07 -10.68
N GLY A 175 6.71 -2.42 -11.68
CA GLY A 175 5.75 -3.02 -12.61
C GLY A 175 6.45 -3.19 -13.96
N THR A 176 7.33 -4.16 -14.08
CA THR A 176 7.96 -4.52 -15.36
C THR A 176 7.12 -5.56 -16.09
N ASP A 177 7.22 -5.63 -17.42
CA ASP A 177 6.51 -6.63 -18.22
C ASP A 177 6.86 -8.06 -17.76
N ASP A 178 8.12 -8.31 -17.40
CA ASP A 178 8.57 -9.60 -16.85
C ASP A 178 7.87 -9.93 -15.51
N SER A 179 7.66 -8.94 -14.67
CA SER A 179 6.98 -9.13 -13.37
C SER A 179 5.49 -9.45 -13.53
N VAL A 180 4.84 -8.86 -14.52
CA VAL A 180 3.44 -9.15 -14.88
C VAL A 180 3.33 -10.56 -15.43
N GLN A 181 4.23 -10.93 -16.35
CA GLN A 181 4.26 -12.25 -16.96
C GLN A 181 4.50 -13.35 -15.90
N ASP A 182 5.40 -13.14 -14.94
CA ASP A 182 5.63 -14.10 -13.84
C ASP A 182 4.34 -14.37 -13.03
N VAL A 183 3.56 -13.33 -12.73
CA VAL A 183 2.28 -13.48 -12.03
C VAL A 183 1.27 -14.25 -12.87
N GLU A 184 1.15 -13.92 -14.16
CA GLU A 184 0.24 -14.62 -15.08
C GLU A 184 0.62 -16.10 -15.23
N ASP A 185 1.89 -16.40 -15.40
CA ASP A 185 2.38 -17.78 -15.56
C ASP A 185 2.16 -18.60 -14.28
N ARG A 186 2.34 -17.99 -13.09
CA ARG A 186 2.05 -18.65 -11.81
C ARG A 186 0.56 -18.92 -11.63
N ILE A 187 -0.30 -17.98 -12.03
CA ILE A 187 -1.76 -18.19 -12.02
C ILE A 187 -2.13 -19.34 -12.96
N ARG A 188 -1.64 -19.33 -14.21
CA ARG A 188 -1.87 -20.42 -15.16
C ARG A 188 -1.40 -21.76 -14.61
N TRP A 189 -0.18 -21.82 -14.08
CA TRP A 189 0.37 -23.06 -13.51
C TRP A 189 -0.50 -23.62 -12.37
N MET A 190 -1.01 -22.76 -11.49
CA MET A 190 -1.90 -23.18 -10.40
C MET A 190 -3.21 -23.78 -10.91
N PHE A 191 -3.79 -23.23 -11.95
CA PHE A 191 -5.05 -23.74 -12.52
C PHE A 191 -4.83 -24.97 -13.42
N ASP A 192 -3.83 -24.94 -14.30
CA ASP A 192 -3.49 -26.09 -15.17
C ASP A 192 -3.00 -27.29 -14.36
N GLY A 193 -2.23 -27.08 -13.30
CA GLY A 193 -1.77 -28.12 -12.38
C GLY A 193 -2.93 -28.80 -11.65
N ASN A 194 -3.93 -28.03 -11.23
CA ASN A 194 -5.14 -28.56 -10.60
C ASN A 194 -6.02 -29.33 -11.58
N GLU A 195 -6.12 -28.90 -12.83
CA GLU A 195 -6.89 -29.60 -13.86
C GLU A 195 -6.27 -30.96 -14.20
N ARG A 196 -4.95 -31.04 -14.30
CA ARG A 196 -4.23 -32.33 -14.47
C ARG A 196 -4.43 -33.26 -13.27
N SER A 197 -4.32 -32.73 -12.05
CA SER A 197 -4.52 -33.52 -10.83
C SER A 197 -5.94 -34.03 -10.71
N ALA A 198 -6.95 -33.20 -11.08
CA ALA A 198 -8.34 -33.60 -11.10
C ALA A 198 -8.64 -34.66 -12.17
N ARG A 199 -8.05 -34.55 -13.36
CA ARG A 199 -8.16 -35.57 -14.42
C ARG A 199 -7.55 -36.92 -13.98
N MET A 200 -6.33 -36.89 -13.41
CA MET A 200 -5.68 -38.12 -12.89
C MET A 200 -6.48 -38.78 -11.75
N ALA A 201 -7.20 -38.02 -10.93
CA ALA A 201 -8.06 -38.55 -9.87
C ALA A 201 -9.37 -39.17 -10.41
N LEU A 202 -9.82 -38.80 -11.62
CA LEU A 202 -11.02 -39.34 -12.26
C LEU A 202 -10.71 -40.56 -13.15
N GLU A 203 -9.45 -40.81 -13.50
CA GLU A 203 -8.97 -41.94 -14.32
C GLU A 203 -8.54 -43.15 -13.47
N ASN A 204 -8.51 -43.03 -12.14
CA ASN A 204 -8.25 -44.12 -11.18
C ASN A 204 -9.51 -44.49 -10.39
#